data_058061b39162fd2a28e1e3ddd7a43901
#
_entry.id   058061b39162fd2a28e1e3ddd7a43901
#
_cell.length_a   1.000
_cell.length_b   1.000
_cell.length_c   1.000
_cell.angle_alpha   90.00
_cell.angle_beta   90.00
_cell.angle_gamma   90.00
#
_symmetry.space_group_name_H-M   'P 1'
#
loop_
_entity.id
_entity.type
_entity.pdbx_description
1 polymer ?
#
loop_
_entity_poly.entity_id
_entity_poly.type
_entity_poly.pdbx_seq_one_letter_code
_entity_poly.pdbx_strand_id
1 'polypeptide(L)'
;KDSSSDLWDLKSTEISFLGTTYETKDKINIDEMAYVPLSSIHIDTKTKKSGKLARVIEFDLPQQTLDQNAGKIRSYFAGNDITWENTSDGKTLCISFDANNFSDLAQKTRTVLHSKNSFGTYSSTCSKDNPFTLKINYEESLDLSHFIQKNQKIPVTYTFDKKQMFSDSIKQKEISFTSSVTQPISTYEIATVWNTSKDIRRKVSFSFEKAVTDHQLSVIKKQFKGQTIDSVNLDGDQNVTLSFVQKGSVSDCNKDFSALFPNSLMKSQAHFSFAGGKKVTFSDKIS
;
A
#
# COMPACT_ATOMS: atom_id res chain seq x y z
N LYS A 1 -26.01 -44.34 -28.36
CA LYS A 1 -26.96 -44.58 -27.25
C LYS A 1 -26.18 -44.29 -25.99
N ASP A 2 -26.42 -43.14 -25.46
CA ASP A 2 -25.77 -42.68 -24.23
C ASP A 2 -26.31 -43.49 -23.07
N SER A 3 -25.52 -44.39 -22.55
CA SER A 3 -25.82 -45.16 -21.34
C SER A 3 -25.79 -44.32 -20.07
N SER A 4 -25.51 -43.02 -20.18
CA SER A 4 -25.51 -42.07 -19.08
C SER A 4 -26.90 -41.56 -18.71
N SER A 5 -27.89 -41.66 -19.60
CA SER A 5 -29.26 -41.19 -19.32
C SER A 5 -30.03 -42.08 -18.34
N ASP A 6 -29.69 -43.36 -18.26
CA ASP A 6 -30.42 -44.29 -17.40
C ASP A 6 -29.94 -44.32 -15.95
N LEU A 7 -28.80 -43.74 -15.67
CA LEU A 7 -28.24 -43.64 -14.32
C LEU A 7 -28.88 -42.53 -13.45
N TRP A 8 -29.62 -41.64 -14.07
CA TRP A 8 -30.14 -40.44 -13.41
C TRP A 8 -31.67 -40.38 -13.32
N ASP A 9 -32.35 -41.44 -13.73
CA ASP A 9 -33.78 -41.57 -13.47
C ASP A 9 -34.02 -42.01 -12.01
N LEU A 10 -33.41 -41.25 -11.10
CA LEU A 10 -33.52 -41.47 -9.66
C LEU A 10 -34.84 -40.86 -9.18
N LYS A 11 -35.71 -41.72 -8.69
CA LYS A 11 -36.95 -41.31 -7.96
C LYS A 11 -36.63 -40.65 -6.61
N SER A 12 -35.36 -40.50 -6.25
CA SER A 12 -34.93 -39.87 -5.01
C SER A 12 -34.50 -38.43 -5.30
N THR A 13 -34.98 -37.57 -4.50
CA THR A 13 -35.04 -36.12 -4.73
C THR A 13 -33.91 -35.31 -4.12
N GLU A 14 -32.98 -35.94 -3.45
CA GLU A 14 -31.87 -35.23 -2.81
C GLU A 14 -30.51 -35.67 -3.35
N ILE A 15 -29.76 -34.72 -3.88
CA ILE A 15 -28.35 -34.90 -4.24
C ILE A 15 -27.50 -33.84 -3.51
N SER A 16 -26.53 -34.30 -2.73
CA SER A 16 -25.56 -33.44 -2.08
C SER A 16 -24.32 -33.34 -2.95
N PHE A 17 -24.00 -32.14 -3.38
CA PHE A 17 -22.76 -31.82 -4.11
C PHE A 17 -22.01 -30.70 -3.41
N LEU A 18 -20.77 -30.93 -3.00
CA LEU A 18 -19.93 -29.97 -2.27
C LEU A 18 -20.60 -29.30 -1.05
N GLY A 19 -21.37 -30.06 -0.29
CA GLY A 19 -22.05 -29.58 0.92
C GLY A 19 -23.37 -28.85 0.67
N THR A 20 -23.80 -28.72 -0.57
CA THR A 20 -25.11 -28.16 -0.93
C THR A 20 -26.07 -29.31 -1.33
N THR A 21 -27.24 -29.32 -0.73
CA THR A 21 -28.30 -30.32 -1.05
C THR A 21 -29.26 -29.73 -2.08
N TYR A 22 -29.49 -30.45 -3.15
CA TYR A 22 -30.42 -30.10 -4.23
C TYR A 22 -31.60 -31.03 -4.22
N GLU A 23 -32.82 -30.49 -4.22
CA GLU A 23 -34.05 -31.23 -4.46
C GLU A 23 -34.43 -31.16 -5.93
N THR A 24 -34.71 -32.30 -6.54
CA THR A 24 -35.08 -32.37 -7.96
C THR A 24 -36.20 -33.35 -8.19
N LYS A 25 -37.02 -33.10 -9.21
CA LYS A 25 -38.11 -33.99 -9.65
C LYS A 25 -37.80 -34.76 -10.92
N ASP A 26 -37.02 -34.23 -11.88
CA ASP A 26 -36.87 -34.89 -13.18
C ASP A 26 -35.49 -34.72 -13.88
N LYS A 27 -34.86 -33.61 -13.78
CA LYS A 27 -33.52 -33.34 -14.38
C LYS A 27 -32.73 -32.40 -13.53
N ILE A 28 -31.47 -32.73 -13.33
CA ILE A 28 -30.52 -31.84 -12.64
C ILE A 28 -29.61 -31.22 -13.68
N ASN A 29 -29.72 -29.93 -13.87
CA ASN A 29 -28.66 -29.14 -14.49
C ASN A 29 -27.87 -28.50 -13.37
N ILE A 30 -26.67 -29.01 -13.06
CA ILE A 30 -25.76 -28.39 -12.15
C ILE A 30 -24.87 -27.45 -12.98
N ASP A 31 -25.38 -26.25 -13.20
CA ASP A 31 -24.64 -25.15 -13.86
C ASP A 31 -23.95 -24.26 -12.83
N GLU A 32 -23.78 -24.71 -11.59
CA GLU A 32 -23.14 -23.97 -10.56
C GLU A 32 -21.63 -24.23 -10.54
N MET A 33 -20.86 -23.16 -10.57
CA MET A 33 -19.45 -23.25 -10.22
C MET A 33 -19.31 -23.77 -8.80
N ALA A 34 -18.58 -24.87 -8.64
CA ALA A 34 -18.28 -25.42 -7.33
C ALA A 34 -17.33 -24.48 -6.60
N TYR A 35 -17.84 -23.76 -5.62
CA TYR A 35 -17.03 -22.92 -4.76
C TYR A 35 -16.33 -23.77 -3.69
N VAL A 36 -15.11 -23.41 -3.38
CA VAL A 36 -14.37 -23.97 -2.26
C VAL A 36 -14.82 -23.23 -1.00
N PRO A 37 -15.46 -23.87 -0.02
CA PRO A 37 -15.85 -23.19 1.21
C PRO A 37 -14.64 -22.61 1.92
N LEU A 38 -14.73 -21.32 2.27
CA LEU A 38 -13.72 -20.57 3.02
C LEU A 38 -14.29 -20.17 4.37
N SER A 39 -13.42 -20.10 5.39
CA SER A 39 -13.78 -19.56 6.71
C SER A 39 -13.61 -18.04 6.75
N SER A 40 -12.51 -17.54 6.19
CA SER A 40 -12.20 -16.11 6.13
C SER A 40 -11.19 -15.80 5.03
N ILE A 41 -11.06 -14.50 4.72
CA ILE A 41 -10.03 -13.96 3.83
C ILE A 41 -9.36 -12.80 4.55
N HIS A 42 -8.02 -12.81 4.59
CA HIS A 42 -7.24 -11.69 5.09
C HIS A 42 -6.28 -11.19 3.99
N ILE A 43 -6.26 -9.88 3.78
CA ILE A 43 -5.38 -9.23 2.79
C ILE A 43 -4.55 -8.18 3.51
N ASP A 44 -3.24 -8.33 3.49
CA ASP A 44 -2.30 -7.39 4.07
C ASP A 44 -1.40 -6.79 2.97
N THR A 45 -1.34 -5.47 2.92
CA THR A 45 -0.48 -4.75 1.98
C THR A 45 0.43 -3.81 2.75
N LYS A 46 1.71 -3.87 2.46
CA LYS A 46 2.73 -3.04 3.12
C LYS A 46 3.56 -2.28 2.10
N THR A 47 3.87 -1.05 2.42
CA THR A 47 4.86 -0.27 1.70
C THR A 47 6.26 -0.63 2.23
N LYS A 48 7.13 -1.15 1.36
CA LYS A 48 8.54 -1.39 1.69
C LYS A 48 9.32 -0.08 1.77
N LYS A 49 10.45 -0.07 2.43
CA LYS A 49 11.37 1.08 2.46
C LYS A 49 11.78 1.52 1.05
N SER A 50 11.92 0.58 0.13
CA SER A 50 12.22 0.84 -1.27
C SER A 50 11.11 1.55 -2.07
N GLY A 51 9.96 1.82 -1.46
CA GLY A 51 8.78 2.32 -2.16
C GLY A 51 7.99 1.25 -2.92
N LYS A 52 8.50 0.02 -2.99
CA LYS A 52 7.77 -1.14 -3.50
C LYS A 52 6.67 -1.54 -2.52
N LEU A 53 5.74 -2.31 -3.01
CA LEU A 53 4.65 -2.87 -2.21
C LEU A 53 4.88 -4.36 -2.00
N ALA A 54 4.46 -4.88 -0.85
CA ALA A 54 4.36 -6.30 -0.59
C ALA A 54 2.92 -6.61 -0.22
N ARG A 55 2.36 -7.68 -0.77
CA ARG A 55 1.02 -8.16 -0.46
C ARG A 55 1.05 -9.60 -0.02
N VAL A 56 0.26 -9.90 1.00
CA VAL A 56 -0.09 -11.25 1.41
C VAL A 56 -1.60 -11.37 1.33
N ILE A 57 -2.08 -12.46 0.72
CA ILE A 57 -3.49 -12.84 0.69
C ILE A 57 -3.59 -14.19 1.39
N GLU A 58 -4.39 -14.26 2.43
CA GLU A 58 -4.59 -15.44 3.25
C GLU A 58 -6.04 -15.92 3.09
N PHE A 59 -6.19 -17.22 2.82
CA PHE A 59 -7.46 -17.89 2.73
C PHE A 59 -7.52 -18.95 3.82
N ASP A 60 -8.42 -18.79 4.79
CA ASP A 60 -8.63 -19.79 5.81
C ASP A 60 -9.57 -20.87 5.28
N LEU A 61 -9.08 -22.09 5.23
CA LEU A 61 -9.72 -23.26 4.66
C LEU A 61 -10.03 -24.27 5.76
N PRO A 62 -11.31 -24.60 6.00
CA PRO A 62 -11.68 -25.68 6.91
C PRO A 62 -11.08 -27.01 6.49
N GLN A 63 -10.78 -27.89 7.46
CA GLN A 63 -10.18 -29.18 7.18
C GLN A 63 -11.01 -30.01 6.19
N GLN A 64 -12.33 -29.99 6.31
CA GLN A 64 -13.23 -30.66 5.37
C GLN A 64 -13.02 -30.18 3.92
N THR A 65 -12.81 -28.88 3.72
CA THR A 65 -12.52 -28.31 2.39
C THR A 65 -11.22 -28.86 1.83
N LEU A 66 -10.19 -28.96 2.68
CA LEU A 66 -8.88 -29.47 2.29
C LEU A 66 -8.92 -30.95 1.91
N ASP A 67 -9.60 -31.76 2.70
CA ASP A 67 -9.72 -33.20 2.45
C ASP A 67 -10.34 -33.51 1.09
N GLN A 68 -11.26 -32.65 0.65
CA GLN A 68 -11.99 -32.83 -0.62
C GLN A 68 -11.32 -32.11 -1.82
N ASN A 69 -10.59 -31.03 -1.59
CA ASN A 69 -10.21 -30.11 -2.65
C ASN A 69 -8.72 -29.72 -2.68
N ALA A 70 -7.86 -30.25 -1.83
CA ALA A 70 -6.46 -29.82 -1.72
C ALA A 70 -5.72 -29.79 -3.08
N GLY A 71 -5.91 -30.80 -3.92
CA GLY A 71 -5.31 -30.87 -5.25
C GLY A 71 -5.79 -29.77 -6.19
N LYS A 72 -7.10 -29.50 -6.18
CA LYS A 72 -7.72 -28.43 -7.00
C LYS A 72 -7.26 -27.05 -6.56
N ILE A 73 -7.17 -26.81 -5.23
CA ILE A 73 -6.70 -25.55 -4.67
C ILE A 73 -5.26 -25.29 -5.10
N ARG A 74 -4.39 -26.29 -4.99
CA ARG A 74 -2.99 -26.18 -5.44
C ARG A 74 -2.89 -25.88 -6.93
N SER A 75 -3.69 -26.54 -7.74
CA SER A 75 -3.71 -26.31 -9.21
C SER A 75 -4.21 -24.91 -9.55
N TYR A 76 -5.22 -24.41 -8.83
CA TYR A 76 -5.79 -23.07 -9.04
C TYR A 76 -4.76 -21.96 -8.79
N PHE A 77 -3.94 -22.12 -7.77
CA PHE A 77 -2.90 -21.14 -7.40
C PHE A 77 -1.52 -21.51 -7.94
N ALA A 78 -1.42 -22.46 -8.86
CA ALA A 78 -0.15 -22.86 -9.46
C ALA A 78 0.57 -21.66 -10.10
N GLY A 79 1.90 -21.59 -9.91
CA GLY A 79 2.73 -20.48 -10.42
C GLY A 79 2.83 -19.27 -9.48
N ASN A 80 2.11 -19.27 -8.35
CA ASN A 80 2.27 -18.28 -7.30
C ASN A 80 3.18 -18.81 -6.19
N ASP A 81 3.79 -17.90 -5.42
CA ASP A 81 4.52 -18.24 -4.21
C ASP A 81 3.50 -18.49 -3.08
N ILE A 82 3.28 -19.77 -2.76
CA ILE A 82 2.26 -20.21 -1.81
C ILE A 82 2.89 -20.93 -0.63
N THR A 83 2.41 -20.61 0.57
CA THR A 83 2.74 -21.31 1.80
C THR A 83 1.48 -21.80 2.51
N TRP A 84 1.61 -22.82 3.35
CA TRP A 84 0.52 -23.36 4.11
C TRP A 84 0.84 -23.31 5.61
N GLU A 85 -0.06 -22.72 6.37
CA GLU A 85 0.03 -22.65 7.81
C GLU A 85 -1.07 -23.49 8.45
N ASN A 86 -0.76 -24.24 9.51
CA ASN A 86 -1.77 -25.01 10.23
C ASN A 86 -2.55 -24.10 11.18
N THR A 87 -3.86 -24.26 11.21
CA THR A 87 -4.76 -23.63 12.18
C THR A 87 -5.46 -24.69 13.04
N SER A 88 -6.25 -24.28 14.05
CA SER A 88 -7.03 -25.19 14.88
C SER A 88 -8.04 -26.03 14.07
N ASP A 89 -8.60 -25.43 13.02
CA ASP A 89 -9.77 -25.98 12.32
C ASP A 89 -9.49 -26.29 10.84
N GLY A 90 -8.21 -26.21 10.42
CA GLY A 90 -7.84 -26.44 9.04
C GLY A 90 -6.46 -25.89 8.68
N LYS A 91 -6.36 -25.18 7.59
CA LYS A 91 -5.11 -24.51 7.16
C LYS A 91 -5.40 -23.16 6.55
N THR A 92 -4.46 -22.24 6.74
CA THR A 92 -4.38 -20.99 6.00
C THR A 92 -3.49 -21.18 4.77
N LEU A 93 -4.01 -20.87 3.60
CA LEU A 93 -3.25 -20.73 2.38
C LEU A 93 -2.78 -19.28 2.27
N CYS A 94 -1.48 -19.04 2.33
CA CYS A 94 -0.88 -17.72 2.19
C CYS A 94 -0.26 -17.59 0.80
N ILE A 95 -0.62 -16.53 0.09
CA ILE A 95 -0.04 -16.15 -1.21
C ILE A 95 0.65 -14.82 -1.04
N SER A 96 1.94 -14.76 -1.31
CA SER A 96 2.73 -13.54 -1.15
C SER A 96 3.36 -13.10 -2.46
N PHE A 97 3.40 -11.80 -2.69
CA PHE A 97 4.07 -11.21 -3.84
C PHE A 97 4.45 -9.75 -3.61
N ASP A 98 5.49 -9.34 -4.31
CA ASP A 98 5.94 -7.96 -4.37
C ASP A 98 5.41 -7.27 -5.61
N ALA A 99 5.18 -5.95 -5.51
CA ALA A 99 4.81 -5.11 -6.63
C ALA A 99 5.67 -3.84 -6.68
N ASN A 100 6.01 -3.39 -7.87
CA ASN A 100 6.83 -2.20 -8.04
C ASN A 100 6.08 -0.89 -7.76
N ASN A 101 4.77 -0.90 -7.99
CA ASN A 101 3.86 0.23 -7.80
C ASN A 101 2.41 -0.27 -7.70
N PHE A 102 1.44 0.64 -7.53
CA PHE A 102 0.03 0.27 -7.38
C PHE A 102 -0.59 -0.33 -8.64
N SER A 103 -0.13 0.05 -9.83
CA SER A 103 -0.61 -0.56 -11.08
C SER A 103 -0.15 -2.03 -11.20
N ASP A 104 1.12 -2.29 -10.86
CA ASP A 104 1.69 -3.66 -10.82
C ASP A 104 0.99 -4.49 -9.72
N LEU A 105 0.71 -3.88 -8.54
CA LEU A 105 -0.06 -4.51 -7.47
C LEU A 105 -1.44 -4.97 -7.96
N ALA A 106 -2.18 -4.07 -8.60
CA ALA A 106 -3.50 -4.37 -9.14
C ALA A 106 -3.46 -5.47 -10.20
N GLN A 107 -2.45 -5.45 -11.09
CA GLN A 107 -2.27 -6.48 -12.11
C GLN A 107 -1.98 -7.85 -11.49
N LYS A 108 -1.05 -7.93 -10.55
CA LYS A 108 -0.71 -9.19 -9.85
C LYS A 108 -1.87 -9.70 -9.03
N THR A 109 -2.59 -8.83 -8.34
CA THR A 109 -3.81 -9.20 -7.61
C THR A 109 -4.86 -9.82 -8.54
N ARG A 110 -5.09 -9.22 -9.71
CA ARG A 110 -5.99 -9.81 -10.73
C ARG A 110 -5.54 -11.21 -11.15
N THR A 111 -4.25 -11.40 -11.36
CA THR A 111 -3.70 -12.70 -11.74
C THR A 111 -3.92 -13.72 -10.63
N VAL A 112 -3.58 -13.39 -9.39
CA VAL A 112 -3.73 -14.28 -8.23
C VAL A 112 -5.19 -14.65 -7.97
N LEU A 113 -6.08 -13.66 -8.03
CA LEU A 113 -7.51 -13.86 -7.79
C LEU A 113 -8.27 -14.37 -9.03
N HIS A 114 -7.57 -14.57 -10.17
CA HIS A 114 -8.19 -14.88 -11.47
C HIS A 114 -9.35 -13.94 -11.84
N SER A 115 -9.26 -12.68 -11.37
CA SER A 115 -10.32 -11.68 -11.52
C SER A 115 -9.96 -10.67 -12.60
N LYS A 116 -10.94 -10.27 -13.40
CA LYS A 116 -10.78 -9.19 -14.39
C LYS A 116 -11.16 -7.81 -13.83
N ASN A 117 -11.91 -7.79 -12.73
CA ASN A 117 -12.54 -6.58 -12.21
C ASN A 117 -11.79 -5.91 -11.06
N SER A 118 -10.76 -6.57 -10.50
CA SER A 118 -9.93 -5.93 -9.47
C SER A 118 -9.16 -4.75 -10.06
N PHE A 119 -9.19 -3.62 -9.37
CA PHE A 119 -8.41 -2.44 -9.74
C PHE A 119 -7.87 -1.75 -8.49
N GLY A 120 -6.81 -0.97 -8.68
CA GLY A 120 -6.27 -0.11 -7.65
C GLY A 120 -5.82 1.21 -8.25
N THR A 121 -6.11 2.30 -7.58
CA THR A 121 -5.65 3.64 -7.92
C THR A 121 -4.86 4.23 -6.76
N TYR A 122 -3.94 5.10 -7.12
CA TYR A 122 -3.08 5.76 -6.16
C TYR A 122 -2.81 7.18 -6.60
N SER A 123 -2.95 8.10 -5.67
CA SER A 123 -2.54 9.48 -5.86
C SER A 123 -1.83 9.99 -4.62
N SER A 124 -0.90 10.91 -4.82
CA SER A 124 -0.25 11.60 -3.71
C SER A 124 -0.32 13.11 -3.93
N THR A 125 -0.55 13.83 -2.84
CA THR A 125 -0.59 15.30 -2.84
C THR A 125 0.22 15.83 -1.66
N CYS A 126 0.95 16.92 -1.89
CA CYS A 126 1.54 17.68 -0.79
C CYS A 126 0.50 18.66 -0.24
N SER A 127 0.48 18.83 1.06
CA SER A 127 -0.27 19.92 1.66
C SER A 127 0.34 21.27 1.26
N LYS A 128 -0.51 22.25 0.95
CA LYS A 128 -0.05 23.64 0.70
C LYS A 128 0.58 24.25 1.95
N ASP A 129 0.08 23.87 3.12
CA ASP A 129 0.51 24.42 4.41
C ASP A 129 1.72 23.68 4.98
N ASN A 130 1.91 22.41 4.59
CA ASN A 130 3.07 21.62 4.96
C ASN A 130 3.51 20.75 3.77
N PRO A 131 4.40 21.27 2.92
CA PRO A 131 4.81 20.58 1.70
C PRO A 131 5.58 19.27 1.94
N PHE A 132 6.07 19.04 3.15
CA PHE A 132 6.72 17.79 3.52
C PHE A 132 5.74 16.70 3.94
N THR A 133 4.48 17.05 4.20
CA THR A 133 3.45 16.06 4.48
C THR A 133 2.80 15.62 3.17
N LEU A 134 3.04 14.37 2.81
CA LEU A 134 2.39 13.75 1.67
C LEU A 134 1.12 13.06 2.13
N LYS A 135 0.00 13.44 1.53
CA LYS A 135 -1.24 12.67 1.62
C LYS A 135 -1.28 11.69 0.48
N ILE A 136 -1.36 10.44 0.81
CA ILE A 136 -1.48 9.34 -0.14
C ILE A 136 -2.93 8.88 -0.12
N ASN A 137 -3.62 9.02 -1.23
CA ASN A 137 -4.94 8.46 -1.41
C ASN A 137 -4.79 7.14 -2.14
N TYR A 138 -5.38 6.12 -1.58
CA TYR A 138 -5.40 4.78 -2.11
C TYR A 138 -6.84 4.31 -2.23
N GLU A 139 -7.20 3.81 -3.38
CA GLU A 139 -8.50 3.25 -3.66
C GLU A 139 -8.29 1.90 -4.33
N GLU A 140 -8.96 0.87 -3.85
CA GLU A 140 -8.89 -0.47 -4.42
C GLU A 140 -10.25 -1.12 -4.37
N SER A 141 -10.61 -1.80 -5.45
CA SER A 141 -11.71 -2.72 -5.54
C SER A 141 -11.18 -4.11 -5.85
N LEU A 142 -11.55 -5.07 -5.03
CA LEU A 142 -11.15 -6.47 -5.15
C LEU A 142 -12.37 -7.30 -5.55
N ASP A 143 -12.29 -7.98 -6.67
CA ASP A 143 -13.30 -8.94 -7.08
C ASP A 143 -12.99 -10.31 -6.48
N LEU A 144 -13.75 -10.69 -5.48
CA LEU A 144 -13.65 -11.98 -4.79
C LEU A 144 -14.75 -12.96 -5.24
N SER A 145 -15.34 -12.73 -6.41
CA SER A 145 -16.46 -13.50 -6.91
C SER A 145 -16.18 -14.99 -7.10
N HIS A 146 -14.92 -15.36 -7.30
CA HIS A 146 -14.50 -16.77 -7.42
C HIS A 146 -14.42 -17.51 -6.08
N PHE A 147 -14.39 -16.77 -4.95
CA PHE A 147 -14.21 -17.35 -3.61
C PHE A 147 -15.46 -17.28 -2.75
N ILE A 148 -16.40 -16.41 -3.09
CA ILE A 148 -17.58 -16.16 -2.28
C ILE A 148 -18.82 -16.66 -3.02
N GLN A 149 -19.45 -17.71 -2.46
CA GLN A 149 -20.66 -18.27 -2.99
C GLN A 149 -21.85 -17.29 -2.82
N LYS A 150 -22.80 -17.33 -3.75
CA LYS A 150 -24.04 -16.56 -3.66
C LYS A 150 -24.73 -16.83 -2.32
N ASN A 151 -25.01 -15.80 -1.56
CA ASN A 151 -25.61 -15.82 -0.23
C ASN A 151 -24.71 -16.27 0.94
N GLN A 152 -23.48 -16.68 0.71
CA GLN A 152 -22.53 -16.93 1.78
C GLN A 152 -21.97 -15.62 2.33
N LYS A 153 -21.88 -15.51 3.66
CA LYS A 153 -21.15 -14.42 4.33
C LYS A 153 -19.78 -14.94 4.75
N ILE A 154 -18.73 -14.31 4.29
CA ILE A 154 -17.36 -14.63 4.65
C ILE A 154 -16.75 -13.42 5.34
N PRO A 155 -16.13 -13.56 6.51
CA PRO A 155 -15.32 -12.51 7.11
C PRO A 155 -14.16 -12.15 6.17
N VAL A 156 -14.04 -10.87 5.86
CA VAL A 156 -12.92 -10.35 5.08
C VAL A 156 -12.28 -9.21 5.83
N THR A 157 -10.97 -9.27 5.99
CA THR A 157 -10.18 -8.22 6.61
C THR A 157 -9.13 -7.73 5.63
N TYR A 158 -9.02 -6.44 5.51
CA TYR A 158 -7.97 -5.80 4.72
C TYR A 158 -7.18 -4.83 5.56
N THR A 159 -5.85 -4.97 5.52
CA THR A 159 -4.92 -4.04 6.18
C THR A 159 -3.96 -3.41 5.17
N PHE A 160 -3.62 -2.15 5.41
CA PHE A 160 -2.62 -1.41 4.65
C PHE A 160 -1.68 -0.69 5.62
N ASP A 161 -0.38 -0.98 5.53
CA ASP A 161 0.65 -0.46 6.44
C ASP A 161 0.25 -0.59 7.92
N LYS A 162 -0.25 -1.76 8.31
CA LYS A 162 -0.74 -2.11 9.65
C LYS A 162 -2.05 -1.41 10.06
N LYS A 163 -2.63 -0.59 9.21
CA LYS A 163 -3.92 0.04 9.47
C LYS A 163 -5.02 -0.81 8.86
N GLN A 164 -5.99 -1.19 9.68
CA GLN A 164 -7.17 -1.88 9.20
C GLN A 164 -8.02 -0.92 8.37
N MET A 165 -8.24 -1.27 7.12
CA MET A 165 -8.97 -0.49 6.14
C MET A 165 -10.40 -0.97 5.98
N PHE A 166 -10.59 -2.28 6.12
CA PHE A 166 -11.86 -2.94 5.99
C PHE A 166 -11.88 -4.18 6.89
N SER A 167 -13.00 -4.43 7.55
CA SER A 167 -13.26 -5.68 8.25
C SER A 167 -14.77 -5.85 8.39
N ASP A 168 -15.34 -6.77 7.66
CA ASP A 168 -16.75 -7.10 7.73
C ASP A 168 -17.01 -8.50 7.14
N SER A 169 -18.17 -9.04 7.42
CA SER A 169 -18.67 -10.26 6.77
C SER A 169 -19.45 -9.90 5.52
N ILE A 170 -18.85 -10.16 4.37
CA ILE A 170 -19.40 -9.74 3.09
C ILE A 170 -20.25 -10.82 2.44
N LYS A 171 -21.37 -10.38 1.85
CA LYS A 171 -22.15 -11.14 0.88
C LYS A 171 -21.82 -10.73 -0.56
N GLN A 172 -21.12 -9.61 -0.72
CA GLN A 172 -20.82 -9.02 -2.01
C GLN A 172 -19.56 -9.62 -2.60
N LYS A 173 -19.50 -9.66 -3.90
CA LYS A 173 -18.36 -10.15 -4.67
C LYS A 173 -17.22 -9.14 -4.79
N GLU A 174 -17.44 -7.91 -4.35
CA GLU A 174 -16.47 -6.80 -4.45
C GLU A 174 -16.32 -6.11 -3.11
N ILE A 175 -15.07 -5.75 -2.80
CA ILE A 175 -14.71 -4.88 -1.68
C ILE A 175 -14.14 -3.60 -2.27
N SER A 176 -14.69 -2.46 -1.86
CA SER A 176 -14.17 -1.15 -2.24
C SER A 176 -13.92 -0.32 -1.00
N PHE A 177 -12.78 0.36 -0.95
CA PHE A 177 -12.45 1.30 0.14
C PHE A 177 -11.50 2.38 -0.34
N THR A 178 -11.55 3.52 0.35
CA THR A 178 -10.63 4.64 0.17
C THR A 178 -9.89 4.93 1.47
N SER A 179 -8.62 5.21 1.39
CA SER A 179 -7.82 5.62 2.54
C SER A 179 -6.84 6.73 2.23
N SER A 180 -6.57 7.51 3.27
CA SER A 180 -5.51 8.52 3.25
C SER A 180 -4.43 8.15 4.25
N VAL A 181 -3.18 8.14 3.81
CA VAL A 181 -2.01 7.93 4.67
C VAL A 181 -1.14 9.19 4.60
N THR A 182 -0.80 9.73 5.76
CA THR A 182 0.15 10.85 5.85
C THR A 182 1.55 10.30 6.08
N GLN A 183 2.50 10.74 5.28
CA GLN A 183 3.91 10.38 5.41
C GLN A 183 4.70 11.59 5.91
N PRO A 184 5.08 11.62 7.19
CA PRO A 184 5.83 12.73 7.77
C PRO A 184 7.31 12.67 7.42
N ILE A 185 8.01 13.79 7.63
CA ILE A 185 9.46 13.84 7.64
C ILE A 185 9.96 13.13 8.90
N SER A 186 10.98 12.29 8.76
CA SER A 186 11.66 11.63 9.88
C SER A 186 12.75 12.50 10.48
N THR A 187 13.56 13.12 9.62
CA THR A 187 14.69 13.97 10.04
C THR A 187 14.86 15.14 9.09
N TYR A 188 15.40 16.22 9.60
CA TYR A 188 15.89 17.32 8.79
C TYR A 188 17.25 17.79 9.30
N GLU A 189 18.07 18.29 8.39
CA GLU A 189 19.38 18.85 8.66
C GLU A 189 19.53 20.18 7.93
N ILE A 190 20.13 21.17 8.59
CA ILE A 190 20.47 22.46 7.99
C ILE A 190 21.96 22.70 8.16
N ALA A 191 22.67 22.71 7.05
CA ALA A 191 24.07 23.07 6.99
C ALA A 191 24.25 24.47 6.40
N THR A 192 24.90 25.36 7.11
CA THR A 192 25.12 26.74 6.68
C THR A 192 26.60 27.00 6.52
N VAL A 193 27.01 27.42 5.32
CA VAL A 193 28.36 27.95 5.04
C VAL A 193 28.24 29.44 4.97
N TRP A 194 29.05 30.10 5.76
CA TRP A 194 29.11 31.56 5.88
C TRP A 194 30.39 32.11 5.24
N ASN A 195 30.24 32.83 4.16
CA ASN A 195 31.37 33.52 3.53
C ASN A 195 31.42 34.98 3.99
N THR A 196 30.31 35.71 3.88
CA THR A 196 30.11 37.08 4.36
C THR A 196 28.68 37.30 4.85
N SER A 197 28.39 38.46 5.46
CA SER A 197 27.01 38.80 5.88
C SER A 197 25.99 38.85 4.73
N LYS A 198 26.47 38.96 3.49
CA LYS A 198 25.66 39.01 2.27
C LYS A 198 25.78 37.75 1.41
N ASP A 199 26.68 36.84 1.79
CA ASP A 199 26.92 35.61 1.02
C ASP A 199 26.95 34.41 1.96
N ILE A 200 25.76 33.87 2.11
CA ILE A 200 25.51 32.63 2.85
C ILE A 200 25.07 31.57 1.85
N ARG A 201 25.60 30.39 2.05
CA ARG A 201 25.09 29.20 1.37
C ARG A 201 24.51 28.24 2.41
N ARG A 202 23.21 27.98 2.33
CA ARG A 202 22.49 27.08 3.23
C ARG A 202 22.00 25.90 2.47
N LYS A 203 22.35 24.70 2.90
CA LYS A 203 21.78 23.45 2.43
C LYS A 203 20.78 22.96 3.46
N VAL A 204 19.54 22.80 3.04
CA VAL A 204 18.48 22.17 3.83
C VAL A 204 18.24 20.79 3.27
N SER A 205 18.32 19.78 4.12
CA SER A 205 18.12 18.38 3.77
C SER A 205 17.05 17.80 4.69
N PHE A 206 16.18 16.95 4.16
CA PHE A 206 15.19 16.25 4.93
C PHE A 206 14.94 14.85 4.38
N SER A 207 14.63 13.91 5.27
CA SER A 207 14.37 12.52 4.95
C SER A 207 12.95 12.14 5.38
N PHE A 208 12.36 11.19 4.69
CA PHE A 208 11.05 10.63 5.04
C PHE A 208 11.23 9.35 5.85
N GLU A 209 10.26 9.03 6.71
CA GLU A 209 10.24 7.76 7.46
C GLU A 209 10.24 6.55 6.56
N LYS A 210 9.59 6.68 5.40
CA LYS A 210 9.54 5.66 4.37
C LYS A 210 10.06 6.21 3.06
N ALA A 211 10.59 5.35 2.23
CA ALA A 211 10.99 5.73 0.88
C ALA A 211 9.83 6.38 0.12
N VAL A 212 10.12 7.45 -0.59
CA VAL A 212 9.16 8.08 -1.50
C VAL A 212 9.22 7.39 -2.86
N THR A 213 8.07 7.22 -3.49
CA THR A 213 8.00 6.72 -4.86
C THR A 213 8.46 7.81 -5.84
N ASP A 214 8.82 7.42 -7.06
CA ASP A 214 9.17 8.39 -8.12
C ASP A 214 8.05 9.39 -8.37
N HIS A 215 6.79 8.95 -8.26
CA HIS A 215 5.64 9.83 -8.39
C HIS A 215 5.59 10.87 -7.26
N GLN A 216 5.78 10.44 -6.00
CA GLN A 216 5.83 11.33 -4.84
C GLN A 216 6.99 12.32 -4.96
N LEU A 217 8.16 11.85 -5.38
CA LEU A 217 9.32 12.69 -5.61
C LEU A 217 9.03 13.77 -6.67
N SER A 218 8.35 13.39 -7.74
CA SER A 218 7.92 14.32 -8.79
C SER A 218 6.97 15.41 -8.26
N VAL A 219 6.00 15.03 -7.41
CA VAL A 219 5.08 15.98 -6.75
C VAL A 219 5.84 16.94 -5.85
N ILE A 220 6.78 16.45 -5.03
CA ILE A 220 7.62 17.26 -4.15
C ILE A 220 8.47 18.24 -4.97
N LYS A 221 9.17 17.76 -6.00
CA LYS A 221 9.97 18.62 -6.91
C LYS A 221 9.13 19.71 -7.56
N LYS A 222 7.90 19.41 -7.93
CA LYS A 222 6.96 20.39 -8.48
C LYS A 222 6.55 21.45 -7.46
N GLN A 223 6.38 21.09 -6.19
CA GLN A 223 6.08 22.01 -5.09
C GLN A 223 7.23 22.99 -4.86
N PHE A 224 8.48 22.52 -4.96
CA PHE A 224 9.69 23.31 -4.82
C PHE A 224 10.22 23.88 -6.15
N LYS A 225 9.31 24.16 -7.09
CA LYS A 225 9.67 24.72 -8.40
C LYS A 225 10.53 25.99 -8.24
N GLY A 226 11.67 26.02 -8.92
CA GLY A 226 12.64 27.11 -8.85
C GLY A 226 13.81 26.86 -7.89
N GLN A 227 13.78 25.81 -7.09
CA GLN A 227 14.88 25.35 -6.25
C GLN A 227 15.61 24.18 -6.92
N THR A 228 16.94 24.13 -6.78
CA THR A 228 17.69 22.93 -7.16
C THR A 228 17.47 21.88 -6.08
N ILE A 229 16.79 20.80 -6.40
CA ILE A 229 16.54 19.70 -5.48
C ILE A 229 17.39 18.52 -5.90
N ASP A 230 18.32 18.15 -5.03
CA ASP A 230 19.09 16.92 -5.15
C ASP A 230 18.40 15.82 -4.36
N SER A 231 18.18 14.67 -4.98
CA SER A 231 17.71 13.47 -4.31
C SER A 231 18.86 12.49 -4.17
N VAL A 232 19.13 12.07 -2.96
CA VAL A 232 20.17 11.07 -2.67
C VAL A 232 19.50 9.86 -2.04
N ASN A 233 19.74 8.69 -2.61
CA ASN A 233 19.39 7.42 -1.96
C ASN A 233 20.46 7.13 -0.91
N LEU A 234 20.06 7.06 0.35
CA LEU A 234 20.96 6.67 1.43
C LEU A 234 20.83 5.16 1.67
N ASP A 235 21.97 4.50 1.66
CA ASP A 235 22.21 3.13 2.16
C ASP A 235 21.27 2.04 1.62
N GLY A 236 21.32 1.73 0.34
CA GLY A 236 20.70 0.52 -0.22
C GLY A 236 19.19 0.31 0.02
N ASP A 237 18.65 0.93 1.05
CA ASP A 237 17.28 0.87 1.55
C ASP A 237 16.41 2.06 1.09
N GLN A 238 16.88 2.84 0.13
CA GLN A 238 16.13 3.89 -0.58
C GLN A 238 15.40 4.94 0.29
N ASN A 239 15.96 5.32 1.43
CA ASN A 239 15.54 6.54 2.08
C ASN A 239 15.97 7.72 1.21
N VAL A 240 15.02 8.41 0.62
CA VAL A 240 15.33 9.59 -0.20
C VAL A 240 15.57 10.77 0.72
N THR A 241 16.79 11.28 0.70
CA THR A 241 17.09 12.60 1.26
C THR A 241 16.92 13.63 0.16
N LEU A 242 16.00 14.56 0.39
CA LEU A 242 15.83 15.72 -0.47
C LEU A 242 16.61 16.87 0.10
N SER A 243 17.37 17.57 -0.74
CA SER A 243 18.08 18.77 -0.32
C SER A 243 17.87 19.89 -1.31
N PHE A 244 17.82 21.10 -0.80
CA PHE A 244 17.82 22.32 -1.59
C PHE A 244 18.83 23.32 -1.04
N VAL A 245 19.33 24.20 -1.89
CA VAL A 245 20.37 25.16 -1.55
C VAL A 245 19.83 26.57 -1.69
N GLN A 246 19.89 27.33 -0.59
CA GLN A 246 19.61 28.76 -0.55
C GLN A 246 20.92 29.56 -0.61
N LYS A 247 20.91 30.66 -1.28
CA LYS A 247 22.08 31.57 -1.41
C LYS A 247 21.62 33.01 -1.23
N GLY A 248 22.43 33.82 -0.57
CA GLY A 248 22.18 35.24 -0.38
C GLY A 248 22.50 35.73 1.02
N SER A 249 21.87 36.80 1.45
CA SER A 249 21.96 37.28 2.84
C SER A 249 21.16 36.37 3.80
N VAL A 250 21.39 36.53 5.11
CA VAL A 250 20.59 35.88 6.14
C VAL A 250 19.06 36.13 5.92
N SER A 251 18.76 37.40 5.61
CA SER A 251 17.38 37.84 5.36
C SER A 251 16.77 37.13 4.15
N ASP A 252 17.54 37.02 3.05
CA ASP A 252 17.09 36.35 1.84
C ASP A 252 16.82 34.87 2.12
N CYS A 253 17.74 34.17 2.79
CA CYS A 253 17.55 32.77 3.17
C CYS A 253 16.34 32.55 4.08
N ASN A 254 16.08 33.47 5.03
CA ASN A 254 14.90 33.38 5.88
C ASN A 254 13.60 33.61 5.09
N LYS A 255 13.61 34.60 4.18
CA LYS A 255 12.47 34.88 3.30
C LYS A 255 12.13 33.69 2.40
N ASP A 256 13.17 33.13 1.76
CA ASP A 256 13.01 31.95 0.89
C ASP A 256 12.50 30.75 1.68
N PHE A 257 12.98 30.54 2.89
CA PHE A 257 12.50 29.47 3.76
C PHE A 257 11.02 29.66 4.11
N SER A 258 10.63 30.87 4.51
CA SER A 258 9.23 31.17 4.84
C SER A 258 8.30 31.10 3.63
N ALA A 259 8.80 31.37 2.43
CA ALA A 259 8.02 31.17 1.21
C ALA A 259 7.77 29.70 0.88
N LEU A 260 8.73 28.81 1.21
CA LEU A 260 8.60 27.37 1.03
C LEU A 260 7.75 26.72 2.14
N PHE A 261 7.81 27.27 3.36
CA PHE A 261 7.16 26.77 4.56
C PHE A 261 6.36 27.88 5.25
N PRO A 262 5.18 28.26 4.72
CA PRO A 262 4.45 29.45 5.20
C PRO A 262 4.02 29.37 6.66
N ASN A 263 3.93 28.17 7.22
CA ASN A 263 3.56 27.96 8.64
C ASN A 263 4.77 27.72 9.55
N SER A 264 5.99 27.78 9.02
CA SER A 264 7.22 27.63 9.79
C SER A 264 8.00 28.94 9.80
N LEU A 265 8.40 29.36 11.00
CA LEU A 265 9.25 30.53 11.16
C LEU A 265 10.72 30.10 11.30
N MET A 266 11.54 30.48 10.35
CA MET A 266 12.97 30.41 10.50
C MET A 266 13.50 31.78 10.84
N LYS A 267 14.15 31.91 12.00
CA LYS A 267 14.85 33.11 12.45
C LYS A 267 16.32 32.80 12.56
N SER A 268 17.10 33.38 11.69
CA SER A 268 18.56 33.32 11.74
C SER A 268 19.13 34.68 12.10
N GLN A 269 20.03 34.70 13.04
CA GLN A 269 20.74 35.92 13.49
C GLN A 269 22.23 35.69 13.46
N ALA A 270 22.96 36.68 12.99
CA ALA A 270 24.39 36.66 13.02
C ALA A 270 24.90 37.87 13.85
N HIS A 271 25.72 37.58 14.84
CA HIS A 271 26.39 38.59 15.65
C HIS A 271 27.90 38.59 15.34
N PHE A 272 28.41 39.77 15.07
CA PHE A 272 29.84 39.99 14.89
C PHE A 272 30.41 40.59 16.17
N SER A 273 31.44 40.00 16.72
CA SER A 273 32.21 40.53 17.84
C SER A 273 33.65 40.79 17.41
N PHE A 274 34.16 41.98 17.73
CA PHE A 274 35.52 42.37 17.40
C PHE A 274 36.45 42.35 18.61
N ALA A 275 35.96 42.10 19.80
CA ALA A 275 36.74 42.02 21.02
C ALA A 275 37.48 40.68 21.10
N GLY A 276 38.83 40.72 20.95
CA GLY A 276 39.69 39.54 21.04
C GLY A 276 39.76 38.66 19.79
N GLY A 277 39.28 39.14 18.64
CA GLY A 277 39.28 38.42 17.37
C GLY A 277 37.96 38.51 16.65
N LYS A 278 37.92 38.13 15.36
CA LYS A 278 36.67 38.08 14.61
C LYS A 278 35.86 36.85 15.05
N LYS A 279 34.83 37.03 15.87
CA LYS A 279 33.90 35.97 16.25
C LYS A 279 32.56 36.21 15.57
N VAL A 280 32.11 35.22 14.83
CA VAL A 280 30.74 35.17 14.26
C VAL A 280 29.97 34.16 15.06
N THR A 281 28.85 34.58 15.66
CA THR A 281 27.89 33.67 16.29
C THR A 281 26.69 33.63 15.40
N PHE A 282 26.35 32.44 14.94
CA PHE A 282 25.16 32.15 14.12
C PHE A 282 24.17 31.35 14.94
N SER A 283 22.92 31.74 14.93
CA SER A 283 21.83 31.04 15.61
C SER A 283 20.66 30.91 14.69
N ASP A 284 20.21 29.68 14.48
CA ASP A 284 18.98 29.32 13.77
C ASP A 284 17.94 28.88 14.77
N LYS A 285 16.73 29.43 14.64
CA LYS A 285 15.55 28.98 15.35
C LYS A 285 14.47 28.65 14.33
N ILE A 286 13.99 27.41 14.37
CA ILE A 286 12.88 26.91 13.55
C ILE A 286 11.74 26.57 14.49
N SER A 287 10.55 26.97 14.14
CA SER A 287 9.31 26.66 14.86
C SER A 287 8.23 26.21 13.92
#